data_09efea0540215bcce623eeb555cb546f
#
_entry.id   09efea0540215bcce623eeb555cb546f
#
_cell.length_a   1.000
_cell.length_b   1.000
_cell.length_c   1.000
_cell.angle_alpha   90.00
_cell.angle_beta   90.00
_cell.angle_gamma   90.00
#
_symmetry.space_group_name_H-M   'P 1'
#
loop_
_entity.id
_entity.type
_entity.pdbx_description
1 polymer ?
#
loop_
_entity_poly.entity_id
_entity_poly.type
_entity_poly.pdbx_seq_one_letter_code
_entity_poly.pdbx_strand_id
1 'polypeptide(L)'
;MVRAVIQYEREPDPERYQRHLDEFVAPIECKAFRHGKAFGAAVGEPPFAYVAEFEWDDKDAFKAAVRSEEFAASGKDAMEMGIPFTVTFVELS
;
A
#
# COMPACT_ATOMS: atom_id res chain seq x y z
N MET A 1 -0.73 -16.61 -3.75
CA MET A 1 -0.48 -15.19 -4.01
C MET A 1 -0.82 -14.39 -2.77
N VAL A 2 0.03 -13.45 -2.41
CA VAL A 2 -0.11 -12.65 -1.21
C VAL A 2 -0.16 -11.17 -1.57
N ARG A 3 -1.02 -10.41 -0.89
CA ARG A 3 -1.12 -8.95 -1.07
C ARG A 3 -1.01 -8.23 0.26
N ALA A 4 -0.40 -7.04 0.22
CA ALA A 4 -0.50 -6.06 1.28
C ALA A 4 -1.41 -4.96 0.75
N VAL A 5 -2.53 -4.74 1.43
CA VAL A 5 -3.54 -3.76 1.02
C VAL A 5 -3.49 -2.59 1.98
N ILE A 6 -3.14 -1.42 1.48
CA ILE A 6 -3.05 -0.19 2.25
C ILE A 6 -4.26 0.67 1.91
N GLN A 7 -5.08 0.96 2.91
CA GLN A 7 -6.29 1.75 2.72
C GLN A 7 -6.16 3.07 3.47
N TYR A 8 -6.22 4.17 2.73
CA TYR A 8 -6.12 5.53 3.28
C TYR A 8 -7.50 6.13 3.47
N GLU A 9 -7.69 6.78 4.60
CA GLU A 9 -8.97 7.44 4.93
C GLU A 9 -9.29 8.62 4.01
N ARG A 10 -8.25 9.31 3.53
CA ARG A 10 -8.36 10.43 2.58
C ARG A 10 -7.41 10.23 1.41
N GLU A 11 -7.73 10.83 0.28
CA GLU A 11 -6.84 10.79 -0.88
C GLU A 11 -5.57 11.59 -0.60
N PRO A 12 -4.38 11.00 -0.79
CA PRO A 12 -3.12 11.72 -0.60
C PRO A 12 -2.96 12.86 -1.61
N ASP A 13 -2.22 13.90 -1.21
CA ASP A 13 -1.80 14.92 -2.16
C ASP A 13 -0.98 14.27 -3.29
N PRO A 14 -1.32 14.52 -4.57
CA PRO A 14 -0.68 13.81 -5.68
C PRO A 14 0.84 13.98 -5.75
N GLU A 15 1.34 15.19 -5.53
CA GLU A 15 2.79 15.43 -5.59
C GLU A 15 3.51 14.75 -4.42
N ARG A 16 2.96 14.84 -3.22
CA ARG A 16 3.54 14.21 -2.04
C ARG A 16 3.53 12.70 -2.16
N TYR A 17 2.43 12.14 -2.69
CA TYR A 17 2.31 10.70 -2.88
C TYR A 17 3.26 10.20 -3.96
N GLN A 18 3.43 10.95 -5.05
CA GLN A 18 4.39 10.59 -6.09
C GLN A 18 5.81 10.51 -5.54
N ARG A 19 6.19 11.42 -4.66
CA ARG A 19 7.50 11.36 -3.99
C ARG A 19 7.62 10.09 -3.13
N HIS A 20 6.56 9.74 -2.40
CA HIS A 20 6.51 8.48 -1.63
C HIS A 20 6.74 7.27 -2.52
N LEU A 21 6.07 7.23 -3.68
CA LEU A 21 6.23 6.13 -4.63
C LEU A 21 7.65 6.05 -5.18
N ASP A 22 8.20 7.18 -5.61
CA ASP A 22 9.51 7.23 -6.25
C ASP A 22 10.66 6.89 -5.28
N GLU A 23 10.59 7.41 -4.06
CA GLU A 23 11.68 7.29 -3.09
C GLU A 23 11.55 6.06 -2.19
N PHE A 24 10.35 5.67 -1.83
CA PHE A 24 10.14 4.66 -0.78
C PHE A 24 9.45 3.38 -1.25
N VAL A 25 8.58 3.46 -2.24
CA VAL A 25 7.89 2.27 -2.76
C VAL A 25 8.70 1.57 -3.84
N ALA A 26 9.28 2.33 -4.76
CA ALA A 26 10.04 1.78 -5.89
C ALA A 26 11.16 0.81 -5.48
N PRO A 27 11.90 1.03 -4.36
CA PRO A 27 12.93 0.08 -3.94
C PRO A 27 12.41 -1.24 -3.37
N ILE A 28 11.12 -1.34 -3.04
CA ILE A 28 10.56 -2.55 -2.44
C ILE A 28 10.41 -3.63 -3.50
N GLU A 29 11.00 -4.81 -3.23
CA GLU A 29 10.88 -5.94 -4.13
C GLU A 29 9.49 -6.55 -4.04
N CYS A 30 8.77 -6.57 -5.16
CA CYS A 30 7.44 -7.16 -5.26
C CYS A 30 7.14 -7.54 -6.70
N LYS A 31 6.11 -8.37 -6.88
CA LYS A 31 5.66 -8.77 -8.22
C LYS A 31 4.93 -7.63 -8.92
N ALA A 32 4.11 -6.90 -8.18
CA ALA A 32 3.33 -5.79 -8.72
C ALA A 32 2.98 -4.81 -7.61
N PHE A 33 2.81 -3.56 -7.99
CA PHE A 33 2.28 -2.52 -7.12
C PHE A 33 1.25 -1.71 -7.91
N ARG A 34 0.10 -1.47 -7.29
CA ARG A 34 -0.99 -0.70 -7.91
C ARG A 34 -1.59 0.23 -6.88
N HIS A 35 -2.13 1.35 -7.33
CA HIS A 35 -2.82 2.27 -6.45
C HIS A 35 -3.93 3.00 -7.20
N GLY A 36 -4.89 3.53 -6.46
CA GLY A 36 -5.99 4.26 -7.05
C GLY A 36 -6.98 4.75 -6.00
N LYS A 37 -7.95 5.55 -6.44
CA LYS A 37 -8.96 6.09 -5.54
C LYS A 37 -10.27 5.30 -5.63
N ALA A 38 -10.97 5.22 -4.50
CA ALA A 38 -12.32 4.69 -4.48
C ALA A 38 -13.25 5.71 -5.13
N PHE A 39 -14.11 5.26 -6.05
CA PHE A 39 -15.07 6.15 -6.71
C PHE A 39 -16.52 5.79 -6.43
N GLY A 40 -16.74 4.73 -5.66
CA GLY A 40 -18.08 4.29 -5.29
C GLY A 40 -18.05 2.95 -4.59
N ALA A 41 -19.23 2.51 -4.16
CA ALA A 41 -19.41 1.18 -3.56
C ALA A 41 -20.74 0.61 -4.04
N ALA A 42 -20.78 -0.72 -4.19
CA ALA A 42 -22.03 -1.39 -4.60
C ALA A 42 -23.07 -1.35 -3.49
N VAL A 43 -22.60 -1.39 -2.23
CA VAL A 43 -23.46 -1.35 -1.04
C VAL A 43 -22.78 -0.44 -0.02
N GLY A 44 -23.54 0.51 0.51
CA GLY A 44 -23.05 1.45 1.52
C GLY A 44 -22.05 2.45 0.93
N GLU A 45 -21.23 3.02 1.81
CA GLU A 45 -20.16 3.93 1.41
C GLU A 45 -18.82 3.21 1.39
N PRO A 46 -17.85 3.62 0.53
CA PRO A 46 -16.52 3.04 0.56
C PRO A 46 -15.87 3.21 1.94
N PRO A 47 -15.27 2.17 2.50
CA PRO A 47 -14.60 2.28 3.81
C PRO A 47 -13.25 3.01 3.75
N PHE A 48 -12.81 3.39 2.57
CA PHE A 48 -11.55 4.12 2.35
C PHE A 48 -11.70 5.03 1.14
N ALA A 49 -10.84 6.04 1.06
CA ALA A 49 -10.82 6.97 -0.07
C ALA A 49 -9.78 6.60 -1.13
N TYR A 50 -8.67 5.98 -0.72
CA TYR A 50 -7.57 5.63 -1.60
C TYR A 50 -6.97 4.30 -1.18
N VAL A 51 -6.49 3.52 -2.16
CA VAL A 51 -5.94 2.19 -1.90
C VAL A 51 -4.62 2.00 -2.64
N ALA A 52 -3.68 1.29 -2.01
CA ALA A 52 -2.46 0.83 -2.64
C ALA A 52 -2.29 -0.65 -2.33
N GLU A 53 -1.76 -1.41 -3.29
CA GLU A 53 -1.57 -2.84 -3.12
C GLU A 53 -0.21 -3.27 -3.61
N PHE A 54 0.52 -4.01 -2.75
CA PHE A 54 1.68 -4.79 -3.15
C PHE A 54 1.26 -6.24 -3.37
N GLU A 55 1.89 -6.91 -4.31
CA GLU A 55 1.61 -8.32 -4.61
C GLU A 55 2.90 -9.12 -4.66
N TRP A 56 2.89 -10.32 -4.06
CA TRP A 56 3.99 -11.28 -4.09
C TRP A 56 3.45 -12.65 -4.50
N ASP A 57 4.31 -13.48 -5.11
CA ASP A 57 3.90 -14.82 -5.57
C ASP A 57 3.54 -15.75 -4.41
N ASP A 58 4.29 -15.68 -3.31
CA ASP A 58 4.12 -16.56 -2.16
C ASP A 58 4.47 -15.87 -0.84
N LYS A 59 4.24 -16.58 0.26
CA LYS A 59 4.51 -16.06 1.60
C LYS A 59 5.99 -15.85 1.89
N ASP A 60 6.87 -16.62 1.26
CA ASP A 60 8.32 -16.49 1.48
C ASP A 60 8.82 -15.16 0.88
N ALA A 61 8.40 -14.84 -0.33
CA ALA A 61 8.72 -13.57 -0.96
C ALA A 61 8.14 -12.39 -0.17
N PHE A 62 6.91 -12.52 0.29
CA PHE A 62 6.24 -11.54 1.14
C PHE A 62 7.02 -11.31 2.45
N LYS A 63 7.38 -12.38 3.16
CA LYS A 63 8.10 -12.25 4.43
C LYS A 63 9.45 -11.56 4.25
N ALA A 64 10.17 -11.89 3.19
CA ALA A 64 11.45 -11.25 2.90
C ALA A 64 11.26 -9.75 2.66
N ALA A 65 10.24 -9.37 1.89
CA ALA A 65 9.98 -7.97 1.56
C ALA A 65 9.55 -7.15 2.79
N VAL A 66 8.62 -7.65 3.61
CA VAL A 66 8.11 -6.89 4.76
C VAL A 66 9.12 -6.79 5.91
N ARG A 67 10.15 -7.62 5.89
CA ARG A 67 11.25 -7.54 6.86
C ARG A 67 12.37 -6.62 6.40
N SER A 68 12.30 -6.11 5.17
CA SER A 68 13.36 -5.28 4.60
C SER A 68 13.35 -3.87 5.19
N GLU A 69 14.50 -3.21 5.14
CA GLU A 69 14.62 -1.81 5.53
C GLU A 69 13.80 -0.91 4.62
N GLU A 70 13.70 -1.27 3.35
CA GLU A 70 12.93 -0.53 2.35
C GLU A 70 11.44 -0.49 2.71
N PHE A 71 10.88 -1.63 3.14
CA PHE A 71 9.48 -1.68 3.55
C PHE A 71 9.26 -0.87 4.82
N ALA A 72 10.17 -0.97 5.80
CA ALA A 72 10.10 -0.18 7.03
C ALA A 72 10.15 1.32 6.75
N ALA A 73 11.05 1.75 5.85
CA ALA A 73 11.18 3.15 5.45
C ALA A 73 9.92 3.65 4.76
N SER A 74 9.31 2.82 3.91
CA SER A 74 8.04 3.11 3.24
C SER A 74 6.92 3.33 4.26
N GLY A 75 6.83 2.47 5.26
CA GLY A 75 5.83 2.60 6.33
C GLY A 75 5.99 3.88 7.12
N LYS A 76 7.23 4.23 7.45
CA LYS A 76 7.54 5.47 8.16
C LYS A 76 7.14 6.69 7.34
N ASP A 77 7.48 6.71 6.05
CA ASP A 77 7.10 7.83 5.18
C ASP A 77 5.58 7.93 5.01
N ALA A 78 4.89 6.82 4.91
CA ALA A 78 3.43 6.80 4.86
C ALA A 78 2.83 7.44 6.11
N MET A 79 3.39 7.15 7.29
CA MET A 79 2.92 7.78 8.53
C MET A 79 3.17 9.28 8.56
N GLU A 80 4.28 9.73 7.97
CA GLU A 80 4.61 11.16 7.90
C GLU A 80 3.66 11.95 7.01
N MET A 81 2.94 11.30 6.11
CA MET A 81 1.92 11.97 5.29
C MET A 81 0.72 12.42 6.12
N GLY A 82 0.55 11.88 7.34
CA GLY A 82 -0.48 12.34 8.26
C GLY A 82 -1.90 11.90 7.94
N ILE A 83 -2.09 10.97 7.03
CA ILE A 83 -3.40 10.43 6.69
C ILE A 83 -3.56 9.08 7.40
N PRO A 84 -4.63 8.89 8.18
CA PRO A 84 -4.88 7.59 8.79
C PRO A 84 -5.01 6.49 7.73
N PHE A 85 -4.36 5.37 7.97
CA PHE A 85 -4.40 4.25 7.04
C PHE A 85 -4.30 2.92 7.79
N THR A 86 -4.72 1.86 7.11
CA THR A 86 -4.56 0.49 7.58
C THR A 86 -3.73 -0.29 6.56
N VAL A 87 -3.03 -1.30 7.05
CA VAL A 87 -2.31 -2.25 6.19
C VAL A 87 -2.82 -3.65 6.54
N THR A 88 -3.38 -4.32 5.55
CA THR A 88 -3.94 -5.68 5.72
C THR A 88 -3.19 -6.63 4.80
N PHE A 89 -2.76 -7.75 5.35
CA PHE A 89 -2.12 -8.81 4.56
C PHE A 89 -3.17 -9.85 4.20
N VAL A 90 -3.24 -10.18 2.91
CA VAL A 90 -4.27 -11.07 2.36
C VAL A 90 -3.60 -12.20 1.59
N GLU A 91 -4.03 -13.42 1.86
CA GLU A 91 -3.64 -14.57 1.06
C GLU A 91 -4.78 -14.92 0.11
N LEU A 92 -4.50 -14.89 -1.19
CA LEU A 92 -5.50 -15.22 -2.21
C LEU A 92 -5.45 -16.70 -2.54
N SER A 93 -6.62 -17.30 -2.58
CA SER A 93 -6.79 -18.71 -2.94
C SER A 93 -6.71 -18.93 -4.44
#